data_9b91e1470bf189ec958a697f64f00510
#
_entry.id   9b91e1470bf189ec958a697f64f00510
#
_cell.length_a   1.000
_cell.length_b   1.000
_cell.length_c   1.000
_cell.angle_alpha   90.00
_cell.angle_beta   90.00
_cell.angle_gamma   90.00
#
_symmetry.space_group_name_H-M   'P 1'
#
loop_
_entity.id
_entity.type
_entity.pdbx_description
1 polymer ?
#
loop_
_entity_poly.entity_id
_entity_poly.type
_entity_poly.pdbx_seq_one_letter_code
_entity_poly.pdbx_strand_id
1 'polypeptide(L)'
;MSGFLGGGIGPVALKRRRSAERVATWQVTTTGAQTHTIAAFTVSASTVVDWGDGSSDTYTGSGARTHNYAGAGTWLVTVRQPQNVTALTLIDNKIVLTSAGIAPCVNMATFQANVVKSGTFDSADVSAWRPTTFNLHSMPAGYAGTFDSAEVSAWRPTSFNLNSMPAG
;
A
#
# COMPACT_ATOMS: atom_id res chain seq x y z
N MET A 1 -54.18 -26.31 37.14
CA MET A 1 -54.06 -25.61 35.82
C MET A 1 -52.76 -24.86 35.80
N SER A 2 -51.76 -25.39 35.11
CA SER A 2 -50.42 -24.82 35.02
C SER A 2 -50.28 -24.10 33.69
N GLY A 3 -50.12 -22.78 33.74
CA GLY A 3 -49.89 -21.93 32.55
C GLY A 3 -48.41 -21.77 32.30
N PHE A 4 -47.90 -22.34 31.21
CA PHE A 4 -46.51 -22.19 30.76
C PHE A 4 -46.42 -20.95 29.88
N LEU A 5 -45.75 -19.89 30.38
CA LEU A 5 -45.41 -18.70 29.59
C LEU A 5 -44.14 -18.97 28.80
N GLY A 6 -44.26 -19.26 27.52
CA GLY A 6 -43.15 -19.37 26.58
C GLY A 6 -42.60 -17.99 26.24
N GLY A 7 -41.48 -17.60 26.85
CA GLY A 7 -40.71 -16.42 26.45
C GLY A 7 -39.96 -16.69 25.14
N GLY A 8 -40.47 -16.18 24.02
CA GLY A 8 -39.74 -16.22 22.72
C GLY A 8 -38.57 -15.26 22.76
N ILE A 9 -37.36 -15.81 22.75
CA ILE A 9 -36.14 -15.04 22.46
C ILE A 9 -36.14 -14.73 20.94
N GLY A 10 -36.46 -13.49 20.63
CA GLY A 10 -36.37 -13.00 19.25
C GLY A 10 -34.93 -13.08 18.71
N PRO A 11 -34.73 -13.23 17.41
CA PRO A 11 -33.41 -13.35 16.82
C PRO A 11 -32.57 -12.10 17.12
N VAL A 12 -31.48 -12.30 17.86
CA VAL A 12 -30.46 -11.25 18.08
C VAL A 12 -29.81 -10.99 16.74
N ALA A 13 -30.15 -9.89 16.10
CA ALA A 13 -29.49 -9.45 14.89
C ALA A 13 -28.02 -9.14 15.23
N LEU A 14 -27.13 -10.06 14.87
CA LEU A 14 -25.68 -9.82 14.88
C LEU A 14 -25.39 -8.67 13.92
N LYS A 15 -25.23 -7.46 14.45
CA LYS A 15 -24.64 -6.35 13.71
C LYS A 15 -23.23 -6.79 13.29
N ARG A 16 -23.07 -7.24 12.03
CA ARG A 16 -21.75 -7.41 11.43
C ARG A 16 -21.03 -6.07 11.57
N ARG A 17 -20.05 -6.00 12.47
CA ARG A 17 -19.09 -4.90 12.44
C ARG A 17 -18.44 -4.97 11.05
N ARG A 18 -18.71 -3.99 10.20
CA ARG A 18 -17.90 -3.77 9.01
C ARG A 18 -16.49 -3.52 9.56
N SER A 19 -15.59 -4.46 9.37
CA SER A 19 -14.18 -4.19 9.56
C SER A 19 -13.85 -3.01 8.67
N ALA A 20 -13.14 -2.01 9.22
CA ALA A 20 -12.67 -0.90 8.41
C ALA A 20 -11.97 -1.47 7.17
N GLU A 21 -12.35 -1.02 6.00
CA GLU A 21 -11.74 -1.45 4.75
C GLU A 21 -10.24 -1.14 4.85
N ARG A 22 -9.40 -2.17 4.77
CA ARG A 22 -7.96 -1.97 4.72
C ARG A 22 -7.63 -1.40 3.35
N VAL A 23 -6.96 -0.27 3.33
CA VAL A 23 -6.51 0.38 2.11
C VAL A 23 -5.00 0.58 2.16
N ALA A 24 -4.31 0.52 1.04
CA ALA A 24 -2.93 0.98 0.96
C ALA A 24 -2.90 2.40 0.43
N THR A 25 -1.94 3.19 0.91
CA THR A 25 -1.88 4.62 0.59
C THR A 25 -0.45 5.12 0.43
N TRP A 26 -0.28 6.14 -0.41
CA TRP A 26 0.88 7.03 -0.45
C TRP A 26 0.44 8.42 -0.90
N GLN A 27 1.29 9.42 -0.71
CA GLN A 27 0.99 10.76 -1.19
C GLN A 27 1.78 11.08 -2.46
N VAL A 28 1.17 11.85 -3.35
CA VAL A 28 1.80 12.43 -4.53
C VAL A 28 1.70 13.96 -4.42
N THR A 29 2.83 14.66 -4.52
CA THR A 29 2.87 16.13 -4.51
C THR A 29 3.22 16.64 -5.89
N THR A 30 2.35 17.50 -6.44
CA THR A 30 2.55 18.15 -7.74
C THR A 30 2.72 19.66 -7.54
N THR A 31 3.50 20.31 -8.40
CA THR A 31 3.73 21.77 -8.42
C THR A 31 3.00 22.47 -9.56
N GLY A 32 2.23 21.74 -10.33
CA GLY A 32 1.45 22.15 -11.50
C GLY A 32 0.81 20.94 -12.13
N ALA A 33 0.40 21.05 -13.39
CA ALA A 33 -0.09 19.91 -14.15
C ALA A 33 1.06 18.89 -14.37
N GLN A 34 0.94 17.69 -13.80
CA GLN A 34 1.97 16.67 -13.82
C GLN A 34 1.39 15.26 -13.86
N THR A 35 2.13 14.37 -14.53
CA THR A 35 1.80 12.94 -14.55
C THR A 35 2.48 12.24 -13.39
N HIS A 36 1.72 11.38 -12.70
CA HIS A 36 2.24 10.37 -11.79
C HIS A 36 2.21 9.00 -12.46
N THR A 37 3.24 8.20 -12.23
CA THR A 37 3.35 6.85 -12.79
C THR A 37 3.69 5.83 -11.71
N ILE A 38 2.85 4.81 -11.58
CA ILE A 38 3.21 3.55 -10.94
C ILE A 38 3.87 2.70 -12.01
N ALA A 39 5.18 2.52 -11.95
CA ALA A 39 5.96 1.92 -13.04
C ALA A 39 5.63 0.43 -13.26
N ALA A 40 5.28 -0.30 -12.19
CA ALA A 40 4.69 -1.61 -12.29
C ALA A 40 3.61 -1.76 -11.21
N PHE A 41 2.45 -2.22 -11.63
CA PHE A 41 1.30 -2.51 -10.77
C PHE A 41 0.66 -3.80 -11.23
N THR A 42 0.83 -4.85 -10.43
CA THR A 42 0.26 -6.16 -10.72
C THR A 42 -0.73 -6.52 -9.63
N VAL A 43 -1.92 -6.90 -10.06
CA VAL A 43 -3.01 -7.32 -9.17
C VAL A 43 -3.55 -8.69 -9.59
N SER A 44 -3.84 -9.53 -8.60
CA SER A 44 -4.39 -10.87 -8.79
C SER A 44 -5.91 -10.87 -9.05
N ALA A 45 -6.58 -9.77 -8.72
CA ALA A 45 -8.01 -9.55 -8.95
C ALA A 45 -8.28 -8.06 -9.11
N SER A 46 -9.51 -7.71 -9.51
CA SER A 46 -9.95 -6.33 -9.70
C SER A 46 -9.63 -5.47 -8.47
N THR A 47 -8.97 -4.34 -8.69
CA THR A 47 -8.48 -3.42 -7.66
C THR A 47 -8.71 -1.99 -8.11
N VAL A 48 -9.27 -1.18 -7.22
CA VAL A 48 -9.54 0.24 -7.49
C VAL A 48 -8.39 1.08 -6.94
N VAL A 49 -7.89 1.99 -7.76
CA VAL A 49 -6.97 3.06 -7.36
C VAL A 49 -7.73 4.38 -7.42
N ASP A 50 -7.88 5.01 -6.26
CA ASP A 50 -8.40 6.37 -6.11
C ASP A 50 -7.19 7.32 -6.09
N TRP A 51 -7.17 8.29 -6.99
CA TRP A 51 -6.02 9.17 -7.20
C TRP A 51 -5.97 10.36 -6.25
N GLY A 52 -7.04 10.56 -5.45
CA GLY A 52 -7.09 11.61 -4.45
C GLY A 52 -7.57 12.96 -4.97
N ASP A 53 -7.79 13.11 -6.27
CA ASP A 53 -8.32 14.30 -6.94
C ASP A 53 -9.81 14.18 -7.30
N GLY A 54 -10.47 13.14 -6.79
CA GLY A 54 -11.86 12.80 -7.08
C GLY A 54 -12.03 11.82 -8.23
N SER A 55 -10.94 11.43 -8.90
CA SER A 55 -10.95 10.40 -9.94
C SER A 55 -10.48 9.04 -9.40
N SER A 56 -10.87 7.97 -10.07
CA SER A 56 -10.44 6.62 -9.75
C SER A 56 -10.47 5.72 -10.98
N ASP A 57 -9.60 4.72 -11.00
CA ASP A 57 -9.54 3.70 -12.04
C ASP A 57 -9.61 2.31 -11.43
N THR A 58 -10.12 1.37 -12.22
CA THR A 58 -10.16 -0.05 -11.85
C THR A 58 -9.20 -0.82 -12.73
N TYR A 59 -8.31 -1.58 -12.09
CA TYR A 59 -7.27 -2.35 -12.78
C TYR A 59 -7.42 -3.84 -12.54
N THR A 60 -7.03 -4.59 -13.57
CA THR A 60 -6.86 -6.04 -13.54
C THR A 60 -5.53 -6.40 -14.19
N GLY A 61 -4.88 -7.48 -13.73
CA GLY A 61 -3.62 -7.95 -14.30
C GLY A 61 -2.43 -7.02 -14.00
N SER A 62 -1.47 -6.97 -14.92
CA SER A 62 -0.19 -6.26 -14.74
C SER A 62 0.01 -5.14 -15.75
N GLY A 63 0.83 -4.15 -15.38
CA GLY A 63 1.27 -3.07 -16.26
C GLY A 63 1.60 -1.79 -15.50
N ALA A 64 2.17 -0.82 -16.22
CA ALA A 64 2.32 0.53 -15.70
C ALA A 64 0.95 1.22 -15.63
N ARG A 65 0.80 2.14 -14.66
CA ARG A 65 -0.42 2.94 -14.47
C ARG A 65 -0.02 4.40 -14.36
N THR A 66 -0.70 5.23 -15.12
CA THR A 66 -0.43 6.66 -15.16
C THR A 66 -1.70 7.45 -14.83
N HIS A 67 -1.52 8.55 -14.13
CA HIS A 67 -2.56 9.52 -13.85
C HIS A 67 -2.05 10.95 -14.03
N ASN A 68 -2.88 11.81 -14.61
CA ASN A 68 -2.55 13.21 -14.86
C ASN A 68 -3.29 14.10 -13.88
N TYR A 69 -2.55 14.72 -12.97
CA TYR A 69 -3.08 15.79 -12.12
C TYR A 69 -3.11 17.10 -12.87
N ALA A 70 -4.23 17.81 -12.83
CA ALA A 70 -4.43 19.05 -13.58
C ALA A 70 -3.74 20.28 -12.96
N GLY A 71 -3.28 20.19 -11.71
CA GLY A 71 -2.72 21.32 -10.97
C GLY A 71 -1.74 20.94 -9.88
N ALA A 72 -1.30 21.96 -9.17
CA ALA A 72 -0.49 21.78 -7.96
C ALA A 72 -1.35 21.26 -6.81
N GLY A 73 -0.79 20.35 -6.01
CA GLY A 73 -1.49 19.79 -4.85
C GLY A 73 -0.73 18.66 -4.16
N THR A 74 -1.32 18.18 -3.08
CA THR A 74 -0.91 16.95 -2.42
C THR A 74 -2.08 16.00 -2.42
N TRP A 75 -1.92 14.88 -3.09
CA TRP A 75 -2.95 13.93 -3.41
C TRP A 75 -2.72 12.64 -2.64
N LEU A 76 -3.71 12.13 -1.94
CA LEU A 76 -3.64 10.84 -1.26
C LEU A 76 -4.11 9.75 -2.22
N VAL A 77 -3.17 9.06 -2.82
CA VAL A 77 -3.49 7.87 -3.63
C VAL A 77 -3.89 6.74 -2.70
N THR A 78 -5.03 6.12 -2.99
CA THR A 78 -5.60 5.04 -2.17
C THR A 78 -5.87 3.82 -3.04
N VAL A 79 -5.30 2.70 -2.65
CA VAL A 79 -5.56 1.39 -3.28
C VAL A 79 -6.57 0.65 -2.42
N ARG A 80 -7.74 0.41 -2.97
CA ARG A 80 -8.75 -0.47 -2.37
C ARG A 80 -8.40 -1.91 -2.70
N GLN A 81 -8.79 -2.86 -1.86
CA GLN A 81 -8.42 -4.28 -1.99
C GLN A 81 -6.89 -4.50 -2.10
N PRO A 82 -6.08 -3.93 -1.20
CA PRO A 82 -4.62 -3.98 -1.26
C PRO A 82 -4.05 -5.42 -1.18
N GLN A 83 -4.81 -6.36 -0.64
CA GLN A 83 -4.46 -7.79 -0.64
C GLN A 83 -4.37 -8.40 -2.05
N ASN A 84 -4.93 -7.74 -3.07
CA ASN A 84 -4.81 -8.18 -4.46
C ASN A 84 -3.50 -7.72 -5.11
N VAL A 85 -2.79 -6.77 -4.50
CA VAL A 85 -1.54 -6.24 -5.06
C VAL A 85 -0.41 -7.24 -4.81
N THR A 86 0.21 -7.70 -5.90
CA THR A 86 1.33 -8.64 -5.87
C THR A 86 2.64 -8.03 -6.35
N ALA A 87 2.57 -6.92 -7.12
CA ALA A 87 3.75 -6.14 -7.46
C ALA A 87 3.44 -4.64 -7.44
N LEU A 88 4.36 -3.87 -6.86
CA LEU A 88 4.30 -2.41 -6.79
C LEU A 88 5.69 -1.82 -7.02
N THR A 89 5.83 -1.00 -8.05
CA THR A 89 7.06 -0.26 -8.35
C THR A 89 6.77 1.24 -8.40
N LEU A 90 7.33 1.98 -7.46
CA LEU A 90 7.19 3.42 -7.28
C LEU A 90 8.54 4.10 -7.56
N ILE A 91 8.63 4.83 -8.67
CA ILE A 91 9.86 5.49 -9.13
C ILE A 91 9.57 6.94 -9.52
N ASP A 92 9.09 7.73 -8.56
CA ASP A 92 8.66 9.10 -8.84
C ASP A 92 9.04 10.03 -7.67
N ASN A 93 9.82 11.06 -7.95
CA ASN A 93 10.28 12.05 -6.97
C ASN A 93 9.15 12.96 -6.40
N LYS A 94 7.91 12.70 -6.77
CA LYS A 94 6.71 13.35 -6.23
C LYS A 94 6.09 12.54 -5.07
N ILE A 95 6.53 11.31 -4.86
CA ILE A 95 5.92 10.39 -3.90
C ILE A 95 6.46 10.64 -2.49
N VAL A 96 5.56 10.72 -1.52
CA VAL A 96 5.85 10.53 -0.10
C VAL A 96 5.35 9.14 0.28
N LEU A 97 6.29 8.26 0.63
CA LEU A 97 6.03 6.84 0.85
C LEU A 97 6.31 6.45 2.30
N THR A 98 5.36 5.77 2.94
CA THR A 98 5.58 5.15 4.25
C THR A 98 5.30 3.65 4.15
N SER A 99 6.07 2.83 4.88
CA SER A 99 5.83 1.40 5.00
C SER A 99 4.45 1.09 5.57
N ALA A 100 4.03 1.83 6.61
CA ALA A 100 2.70 1.70 7.20
C ALA A 100 1.58 1.92 6.17
N GLY A 101 1.77 2.87 5.23
CA GLY A 101 0.79 3.13 4.16
C GLY A 101 0.61 1.96 3.22
N ILE A 102 1.67 1.21 2.91
CA ILE A 102 1.63 0.08 1.98
C ILE A 102 1.57 -1.29 2.66
N ALA A 103 1.68 -1.34 3.99
CA ALA A 103 1.60 -2.58 4.79
C ALA A 103 0.38 -3.45 4.49
N PRO A 104 -0.82 -2.89 4.17
CA PRO A 104 -1.98 -3.70 3.82
C PRO A 104 -1.85 -4.55 2.55
N CYS A 105 -0.81 -4.34 1.72
CA CYS A 105 -0.51 -5.16 0.54
C CYS A 105 0.16 -6.49 0.95
N VAL A 106 -0.51 -7.31 1.74
CA VAL A 106 0.06 -8.51 2.40
C VAL A 106 0.55 -9.60 1.46
N ASN A 107 0.11 -9.60 0.21
CA ASN A 107 0.51 -10.57 -0.82
C ASN A 107 1.62 -10.03 -1.75
N MET A 108 2.36 -9.01 -1.29
CA MET A 108 3.43 -8.39 -2.07
C MET A 108 4.55 -9.39 -2.38
N ALA A 109 4.70 -9.74 -3.64
CA ALA A 109 5.79 -10.57 -4.15
C ALA A 109 6.97 -9.72 -4.70
N THR A 110 6.65 -8.58 -5.31
CA THR A 110 7.65 -7.65 -5.82
C THR A 110 7.37 -6.25 -5.31
N PHE A 111 8.31 -5.70 -4.56
CA PHE A 111 8.27 -4.31 -4.15
C PHE A 111 9.55 -3.59 -4.55
N GLN A 112 9.39 -2.46 -5.22
CA GLN A 112 10.50 -1.59 -5.60
C GLN A 112 10.09 -0.13 -5.37
N ALA A 113 10.96 0.61 -4.69
CA ALA A 113 10.82 2.06 -4.60
C ALA A 113 12.20 2.70 -4.76
N ASN A 114 12.27 3.70 -5.63
CA ASN A 114 13.46 4.52 -5.78
C ASN A 114 13.09 5.96 -6.15
N VAL A 115 14.02 6.88 -5.90
CA VAL A 115 13.86 8.30 -6.25
C VAL A 115 12.55 8.92 -5.71
N VAL A 116 11.99 8.37 -4.61
CA VAL A 116 10.83 8.98 -3.94
C VAL A 116 11.22 10.31 -3.31
N LYS A 117 10.26 11.21 -3.09
CA LYS A 117 10.50 12.55 -2.53
C LYS A 117 10.94 12.50 -1.07
N SER A 118 10.25 11.71 -0.26
CA SER A 118 10.49 11.56 1.17
C SER A 118 9.64 10.42 1.73
N GLY A 119 9.80 10.13 3.01
CA GLY A 119 8.97 9.16 3.71
C GLY A 119 9.73 8.43 4.79
N THR A 120 9.14 7.34 5.24
CA THR A 120 9.72 6.46 6.26
C THR A 120 9.49 5.01 5.90
N PHE A 121 10.45 4.16 6.21
CA PHE A 121 10.31 2.71 6.09
C PHE A 121 10.65 2.06 7.43
N ASP A 122 9.72 1.25 7.94
CA ASP A 122 9.93 0.40 9.10
C ASP A 122 9.63 -1.04 8.70
N SER A 123 10.58 -1.94 8.88
CA SER A 123 10.43 -3.35 8.51
C SER A 123 9.34 -4.06 9.32
N ALA A 124 9.04 -3.60 10.54
CA ALA A 124 7.95 -4.11 11.36
C ALA A 124 6.59 -4.01 10.65
N ASP A 125 6.32 -2.89 9.97
CA ASP A 125 5.06 -2.66 9.26
C ASP A 125 4.79 -3.73 8.19
N VAL A 126 5.83 -4.20 7.54
CA VAL A 126 5.76 -5.11 6.39
C VAL A 126 6.27 -6.53 6.70
N SER A 127 6.43 -6.86 7.97
CA SER A 127 6.92 -8.15 8.44
C SER A 127 6.08 -9.35 7.96
N ALA A 128 4.79 -9.13 7.66
CA ALA A 128 3.90 -10.13 7.09
C ALA A 128 4.15 -10.43 5.60
N TRP A 129 4.89 -9.58 4.89
CA TRP A 129 5.20 -9.81 3.47
C TRP A 129 6.09 -11.03 3.26
N ARG A 130 6.09 -11.55 2.05
CA ARG A 130 6.99 -12.65 1.61
C ARG A 130 7.51 -12.33 0.22
N PRO A 131 8.24 -11.22 0.05
CA PRO A 131 8.67 -10.78 -1.26
C PRO A 131 9.74 -11.70 -1.84
N THR A 132 9.66 -11.94 -3.14
CA THR A 132 10.76 -12.52 -3.93
C THR A 132 11.73 -11.44 -4.40
N THR A 133 11.24 -10.21 -4.59
CA THR A 133 12.06 -9.05 -4.93
C THR A 133 11.70 -7.90 -3.98
N PHE A 134 12.72 -7.41 -3.29
CA PHE A 134 12.60 -6.23 -2.44
C PHE A 134 13.74 -5.25 -2.76
N ASN A 135 13.38 -4.03 -3.14
CA ASN A 135 14.36 -3.05 -3.58
C ASN A 135 13.97 -1.63 -3.09
N LEU A 136 14.78 -1.10 -2.19
CA LEU A 136 14.78 0.29 -1.78
C LEU A 136 16.14 0.87 -2.10
N HIS A 137 16.26 1.65 -3.16
CA HIS A 137 17.53 2.26 -3.52
C HIS A 137 17.36 3.72 -3.98
N SER A 138 18.46 4.46 -3.95
CA SER A 138 18.46 5.88 -4.37
C SER A 138 17.45 6.72 -3.58
N MET A 139 17.27 6.41 -2.30
CA MET A 139 16.39 7.17 -1.43
C MET A 139 17.01 8.54 -1.10
N PRO A 140 16.21 9.61 -1.03
CA PRO A 140 16.72 10.93 -0.71
C PRO A 140 17.24 11.00 0.74
N ALA A 141 18.10 11.94 1.03
CA ALA A 141 18.69 12.12 2.37
C ALA A 141 17.66 12.33 3.50
N GLY A 142 16.45 12.77 3.18
CA GLY A 142 15.36 12.92 4.15
C GLY A 142 14.46 11.67 4.30
N TYR A 143 14.80 10.56 3.65
CA TYR A 143 14.10 9.31 3.82
C TYR A 143 14.65 8.59 5.04
N ALA A 144 13.85 8.45 6.09
CA ALA A 144 14.23 7.75 7.31
C ALA A 144 13.73 6.30 7.28
N GLY A 145 14.45 5.39 7.95
CA GLY A 145 13.98 4.02 8.02
C GLY A 145 14.75 3.18 9.01
N THR A 146 14.06 2.19 9.55
CA THR A 146 14.60 1.10 10.34
C THR A 146 14.41 -0.20 9.58
N PHE A 147 15.44 -1.02 9.55
CA PHE A 147 15.39 -2.34 8.96
C PHE A 147 15.97 -3.35 9.95
N ASP A 148 15.08 -4.11 10.60
CA ASP A 148 15.45 -5.19 11.50
C ASP A 148 15.32 -6.55 10.80
N SER A 149 16.43 -7.26 10.67
CA SER A 149 16.49 -8.59 10.06
C SER A 149 15.64 -9.62 10.80
N ALA A 150 15.43 -9.45 12.11
CA ALA A 150 14.58 -10.35 12.89
C ALA A 150 13.11 -10.25 12.48
N GLU A 151 12.61 -9.03 12.19
CA GLU A 151 11.23 -8.78 11.76
C GLU A 151 10.94 -9.37 10.38
N VAL A 152 11.94 -9.44 9.51
CA VAL A 152 11.83 -9.99 8.15
C VAL A 152 12.50 -11.37 8.03
N SER A 153 12.74 -12.05 9.12
CA SER A 153 13.41 -13.36 9.15
C SER A 153 12.71 -14.44 8.29
N ALA A 154 11.41 -14.30 8.07
CA ALA A 154 10.63 -15.19 7.20
C ALA A 154 10.70 -14.83 5.71
N TRP A 155 11.29 -13.69 5.35
CA TRP A 155 11.49 -13.33 3.95
C TRP A 155 12.53 -14.25 3.31
N ARG A 156 12.35 -14.55 2.04
CA ARG A 156 13.28 -15.38 1.25
C ARG A 156 13.43 -14.76 -0.14
N PRO A 157 13.85 -13.48 -0.22
CA PRO A 157 13.96 -12.80 -1.51
C PRO A 157 15.09 -13.39 -2.34
N THR A 158 14.86 -13.51 -3.63
CA THR A 158 15.93 -13.81 -4.61
C THR A 158 16.68 -12.54 -5.00
N SER A 159 16.07 -11.37 -4.81
CA SER A 159 16.68 -10.06 -5.01
C SER A 159 16.35 -9.15 -3.83
N PHE A 160 17.40 -8.65 -3.17
CA PHE A 160 17.28 -7.76 -2.02
C PHE A 160 18.29 -6.62 -2.15
N ASN A 161 17.82 -5.38 -2.16
CA ASN A 161 18.67 -4.22 -2.32
C ASN A 161 18.21 -3.07 -1.41
N LEU A 162 19.12 -2.60 -0.57
CA LEU A 162 18.94 -1.42 0.29
C LEU A 162 20.03 -0.36 0.01
N ASN A 163 20.66 -0.38 -1.17
CA ASN A 163 21.72 0.54 -1.49
C ASN A 163 21.24 1.98 -1.48
N SER A 164 22.02 2.85 -0.85
CA SER A 164 21.73 4.28 -0.72
C SER A 164 20.53 4.60 0.19
N MET A 165 20.21 3.71 1.14
CA MET A 165 19.45 4.15 2.30
C MET A 165 20.33 5.08 3.11
N PRO A 166 19.85 6.28 3.51
CA PRO A 166 20.59 7.13 4.44
C PRO A 166 20.86 6.35 5.72
N ALA A 167 22.08 6.50 6.27
CA ALA A 167 22.35 5.99 7.61
C ALA A 167 21.45 6.74 8.60
N GLY A 168 20.68 5.99 9.40
CA GLY A 168 19.85 6.51 10.47
C GLY A 168 20.69 6.98 11.66
#